data_47c3689cb06568bfcef46b35303c004a
#
_entry.id   47c3689cb06568bfcef46b35303c004a
#
_cell.length_a   1.000
_cell.length_b   1.000
_cell.length_c   1.000
_cell.angle_alpha   90.00
_cell.angle_beta   90.00
_cell.angle_gamma   90.00
#
_symmetry.space_group_name_H-M   'P 1'
#
loop_
_entity.id
_entity.type
_entity.pdbx_description
1 polymer ?
#
loop_
_entity_poly.entity_id
_entity_poly.type
_entity_poly.pdbx_seq_one_letter_code
_entity_poly.pdbx_strand_id
1 'polypeptide(L)'
;MGRQHYGGSLAGKWLLTAGLGGMGGAQPLAAVMAGASCLAIECQPSRIEMRLRTGYLDKQASSIDEAIAMIEASHAEGKPVSVGLLGNAAEILPEMVRRGIRPDLLTDQTSAHDPVNGYLPAGWSLDEWFAKRESDPAAVAKAAKASMAVHVRAMLDMQAAGVPTTDYGNNIRQMAKDEGVANAFDFPGFVPAYVRPLFC
;
A
#
# COMPACT_ATOMS: atom_id res chain seq x y z
N MET A 1 6.85 14.62 -0.49
CA MET A 1 7.63 13.66 0.34
C MET A 1 9.14 13.79 0.10
N GLY A 2 9.68 13.61 -1.11
CA GLY A 2 11.14 13.65 -1.35
C GLY A 2 11.84 14.89 -0.83
N ARG A 3 11.28 16.10 -1.05
CA ARG A 3 11.87 17.35 -0.52
C ARG A 3 11.90 17.41 1.01
N GLN A 4 10.86 16.94 1.67
CA GLN A 4 10.73 17.03 3.13
C GLN A 4 11.58 16.00 3.88
N HIS A 5 11.76 14.82 3.30
CA HIS A 5 12.40 13.70 4.00
C HIS A 5 13.78 13.34 3.45
N TYR A 6 14.06 13.67 2.17
CA TYR A 6 15.26 13.18 1.46
C TYR A 6 15.99 14.27 0.65
N GLY A 7 15.84 15.53 1.01
CA GLY A 7 16.55 16.63 0.35
C GLY A 7 16.22 16.83 -1.13
N GLY A 8 15.09 16.27 -1.59
CA GLY A 8 14.58 16.42 -2.95
C GLY A 8 14.83 15.23 -3.89
N SER A 9 15.80 14.37 -3.59
CA SER A 9 16.08 13.18 -4.41
C SER A 9 15.45 11.93 -3.80
N LEU A 10 14.87 11.07 -4.65
CA LEU A 10 14.40 9.73 -4.28
C LEU A 10 15.25 8.61 -4.91
N ALA A 11 16.39 8.95 -5.50
CA ALA A 11 17.32 7.96 -6.05
C ALA A 11 17.80 6.99 -4.96
N GLY A 12 17.72 5.69 -5.24
CA GLY A 12 18.05 4.63 -4.29
C GLY A 12 17.06 4.46 -3.13
N LYS A 13 15.89 5.12 -3.21
CA LYS A 13 14.79 4.98 -2.24
C LYS A 13 13.71 4.07 -2.79
N TRP A 14 12.91 3.46 -1.91
CA TRP A 14 11.76 2.70 -2.34
C TRP A 14 10.51 2.99 -1.52
N LEU A 15 9.40 3.00 -2.24
CA LEU A 15 8.04 3.22 -1.73
C LEU A 15 7.33 1.89 -1.59
N LEU A 16 6.68 1.65 -0.45
CA LEU A 16 5.68 0.61 -0.28
C LEU A 16 4.29 1.22 -0.39
N THR A 17 3.43 0.59 -1.18
CA THR A 17 2.02 0.98 -1.30
C THR A 17 1.12 -0.25 -1.43
N ALA A 18 -0.19 -0.07 -1.22
CA ALA A 18 -1.18 -1.10 -1.48
C ALA A 18 -2.33 -0.55 -2.33
N GLY A 19 -2.82 -1.41 -3.24
CA GLY A 19 -3.91 -1.09 -4.16
C GLY A 19 -3.42 -0.62 -5.52
N LEU A 20 -3.73 -1.41 -6.56
CA LEU A 20 -3.49 -1.11 -7.98
C LEU A 20 -4.78 -0.81 -8.75
N GLY A 21 -5.79 -0.31 -8.05
CA GLY A 21 -7.05 0.13 -8.62
C GLY A 21 -6.91 1.37 -9.51
N GLY A 22 -8.02 2.09 -9.74
CA GLY A 22 -8.05 3.26 -10.63
C GLY A 22 -7.02 4.32 -10.28
N MET A 23 -6.98 4.75 -9.02
CA MET A 23 -6.05 5.78 -8.55
C MET A 23 -4.69 5.19 -8.15
N GLY A 24 -4.68 4.13 -7.36
CA GLY A 24 -3.45 3.50 -6.85
C GLY A 24 -2.56 2.92 -7.95
N GLY A 25 -3.15 2.49 -9.05
CA GLY A 25 -2.42 1.92 -10.18
C GLY A 25 -1.45 2.88 -10.88
N ALA A 26 -1.54 4.18 -10.64
CA ALA A 26 -0.59 5.16 -11.17
C ALA A 26 0.66 5.34 -10.27
N GLN A 27 0.61 4.92 -9.02
CA GLN A 27 1.71 5.14 -8.07
C GLN A 27 3.03 4.46 -8.46
N PRO A 28 3.05 3.19 -8.94
CA PRO A 28 4.31 2.55 -9.33
C PRO A 28 5.05 3.33 -10.41
N LEU A 29 4.37 3.72 -11.48
CA LEU A 29 4.95 4.53 -12.55
C LEU A 29 5.42 5.89 -12.03
N ALA A 30 4.60 6.57 -11.21
CA ALA A 30 4.95 7.87 -10.65
C ALA A 30 6.19 7.79 -9.73
N ALA A 31 6.34 6.71 -8.97
CA ALA A 31 7.52 6.49 -8.14
C ALA A 31 8.79 6.33 -9.00
N VAL A 32 8.73 5.50 -10.05
CA VAL A 32 9.84 5.28 -10.98
C VAL A 32 10.20 6.59 -11.69
N MET A 33 9.22 7.37 -12.17
CA MET A 33 9.46 8.70 -12.77
C MET A 33 10.10 9.69 -11.78
N ALA A 34 9.83 9.54 -10.48
CA ALA A 34 10.45 10.35 -9.43
C ALA A 34 11.83 9.82 -8.98
N GLY A 35 12.32 8.73 -9.57
CA GLY A 35 13.60 8.10 -9.26
C GLY A 35 13.58 7.09 -8.10
N ALA A 36 12.40 6.75 -7.56
CA ALA A 36 12.23 5.76 -6.51
C ALA A 36 11.77 4.41 -7.08
N SER A 37 12.22 3.31 -6.49
CA SER A 37 11.56 2.02 -6.70
C SER A 37 10.22 1.97 -5.97
N CYS A 38 9.34 1.06 -6.39
CA CYS A 38 8.03 0.88 -5.78
C CYS A 38 7.71 -0.62 -5.58
N LEU A 39 7.29 -0.99 -4.39
CA LEU A 39 6.60 -2.26 -4.14
C LEU A 39 5.11 -1.98 -3.96
N ALA A 40 4.28 -2.54 -4.82
CA ALA A 40 2.83 -2.39 -4.79
C ALA A 40 2.15 -3.73 -4.48
N ILE A 41 1.44 -3.80 -3.35
CA ILE A 41 0.66 -4.96 -2.93
C ILE A 41 -0.74 -4.86 -3.55
N GLU A 42 -1.22 -5.94 -4.17
CA GLU A 42 -2.55 -6.02 -4.76
C GLU A 42 -3.15 -7.41 -4.56
N CYS A 43 -4.42 -7.47 -4.15
CA CYS A 43 -5.14 -8.73 -3.92
C CYS A 43 -5.65 -9.39 -5.20
N GLN A 44 -5.87 -8.61 -6.27
CA GLN A 44 -6.49 -9.10 -7.50
C GLN A 44 -5.46 -9.28 -8.61
N PRO A 45 -5.20 -10.53 -9.07
CA PRO A 45 -4.21 -10.81 -10.12
C PRO A 45 -4.45 -9.99 -11.39
N SER A 46 -5.71 -9.84 -11.81
CA SER A 46 -6.08 -9.11 -13.02
C SER A 46 -5.66 -7.63 -13.00
N ARG A 47 -5.57 -7.02 -11.82
CA ARG A 47 -5.09 -5.64 -11.68
C ARG A 47 -3.57 -5.56 -11.88
N ILE A 48 -2.82 -6.52 -11.34
CA ILE A 48 -1.36 -6.61 -11.58
C ILE A 48 -1.10 -6.82 -13.07
N GLU A 49 -1.77 -7.80 -13.68
CA GLU A 49 -1.65 -8.10 -15.11
C GLU A 49 -1.96 -6.88 -15.99
N MET A 50 -3.04 -6.14 -15.66
CA MET A 50 -3.38 -4.93 -16.39
C MET A 50 -2.27 -3.87 -16.28
N ARG A 51 -1.67 -3.67 -15.10
CA ARG A 51 -0.62 -2.67 -14.91
C ARG A 51 0.69 -3.06 -15.58
N LEU A 52 1.05 -4.34 -15.59
CA LEU A 52 2.17 -4.86 -16.39
C LEU A 52 1.95 -4.62 -17.88
N ARG A 53 0.78 -5.00 -18.41
CA ARG A 53 0.43 -4.84 -19.82
C ARG A 53 0.43 -3.37 -20.27
N THR A 54 0.04 -2.46 -19.40
CA THR A 54 -0.06 -1.02 -19.72
C THR A 54 1.19 -0.23 -19.37
N GLY A 55 2.25 -0.87 -18.86
CA GLY A 55 3.51 -0.22 -18.51
C GLY A 55 3.46 0.68 -17.28
N TYR A 56 2.45 0.51 -16.41
CA TYR A 56 2.37 1.18 -15.11
C TYR A 56 3.12 0.42 -14.01
N LEU A 57 3.45 -0.83 -14.26
CA LEU A 57 4.22 -1.72 -13.40
C LEU A 57 5.24 -2.45 -14.26
N ASP A 58 6.49 -2.57 -13.77
CA ASP A 58 7.59 -3.16 -14.54
C ASP A 58 7.67 -4.68 -14.36
N LYS A 59 7.51 -5.16 -13.12
CA LYS A 59 7.71 -6.57 -12.75
C LYS A 59 6.67 -7.03 -11.74
N GLN A 60 6.55 -8.36 -11.63
CA GLN A 60 5.80 -9.02 -10.56
C GLN A 60 6.72 -9.97 -9.82
N ALA A 61 6.62 -9.98 -8.49
CA ALA A 61 7.27 -10.93 -7.61
C ALA A 61 6.28 -11.94 -7.04
N SER A 62 6.76 -13.14 -6.73
CA SER A 62 5.98 -14.23 -6.11
C SER A 62 6.05 -14.22 -4.56
N SER A 63 6.99 -13.45 -3.98
CA SER A 63 7.21 -13.36 -2.54
C SER A 63 7.79 -12.01 -2.13
N ILE A 64 7.73 -11.70 -0.84
CA ILE A 64 8.37 -10.51 -0.26
C ILE A 64 9.88 -10.54 -0.56
N ASP A 65 10.53 -11.71 -0.37
CA ASP A 65 11.97 -11.84 -0.58
C ASP A 65 12.38 -11.57 -2.02
N GLU A 66 11.64 -12.11 -2.97
CA GLU A 66 11.87 -11.85 -4.38
C GLU A 66 11.66 -10.37 -4.73
N ALA A 67 10.60 -9.76 -4.19
CA ALA A 67 10.34 -8.33 -4.42
C ALA A 67 11.48 -7.45 -3.91
N ILE A 68 11.98 -7.72 -2.71
CA ILE A 68 13.11 -6.97 -2.13
C ILE A 68 14.38 -7.22 -2.94
N ALA A 69 14.68 -8.46 -3.33
CA ALA A 69 15.83 -8.77 -4.16
C ALA A 69 15.79 -8.05 -5.53
N MET A 70 14.63 -7.94 -6.16
CA MET A 70 14.44 -7.18 -7.40
C MET A 70 14.73 -5.69 -7.21
N ILE A 71 14.28 -5.10 -6.10
CA ILE A 71 14.52 -3.69 -5.78
C ILE A 71 16.02 -3.45 -5.51
N GLU A 72 16.65 -4.30 -4.70
CA GLU A 72 18.08 -4.19 -4.37
C GLU A 72 18.97 -4.34 -5.61
N ALA A 73 18.67 -5.31 -6.48
CA ALA A 73 19.38 -5.48 -7.75
C ALA A 73 19.26 -4.25 -8.65
N SER A 74 18.07 -3.66 -8.72
CA SER A 74 17.83 -2.44 -9.52
C SER A 74 18.55 -1.22 -8.93
N HIS A 75 18.59 -1.09 -7.61
CA HIS A 75 19.34 -0.04 -6.92
C HIS A 75 20.86 -0.17 -7.18
N ALA A 76 21.41 -1.39 -7.19
CA ALA A 76 22.81 -1.62 -7.52
C ALA A 76 23.17 -1.17 -8.96
N GLU A 77 22.19 -1.21 -9.88
CA GLU A 77 22.34 -0.67 -11.24
C GLU A 77 22.07 0.83 -11.35
N GLY A 78 21.70 1.48 -10.26
CA GLY A 78 21.32 2.91 -10.24
C GLY A 78 20.00 3.20 -10.95
N LYS A 79 19.11 2.21 -11.10
CA LYS A 79 17.81 2.35 -11.78
C LYS A 79 16.65 2.10 -10.81
N PRO A 80 15.57 2.88 -10.87
CA PRO A 80 14.36 2.56 -10.15
C PRO A 80 13.58 1.43 -10.86
N VAL A 81 12.80 0.65 -10.09
CA VAL A 81 11.92 -0.41 -10.60
C VAL A 81 10.62 -0.43 -9.82
N SER A 82 9.53 -0.72 -10.50
CA SER A 82 8.24 -0.99 -9.86
C SER A 82 7.93 -2.49 -9.87
N VAL A 83 7.58 -3.03 -8.70
CA VAL A 83 7.31 -4.45 -8.47
C VAL A 83 5.93 -4.62 -7.88
N GLY A 84 5.09 -5.45 -8.50
CA GLY A 84 3.81 -5.88 -7.96
C GLY A 84 3.97 -7.16 -7.13
N LEU A 85 3.29 -7.22 -5.99
CA LEU A 85 3.22 -8.42 -5.17
C LEU A 85 1.76 -8.79 -4.96
N LEU A 86 1.38 -10.01 -5.39
CA LEU A 86 0.04 -10.53 -5.15
C LEU A 86 -0.12 -10.90 -3.68
N GLY A 87 -1.11 -10.30 -3.02
CA GLY A 87 -1.41 -10.60 -1.63
C GLY A 87 -2.25 -9.53 -0.94
N ASN A 88 -2.53 -9.76 0.34
CA ASN A 88 -3.32 -8.86 1.16
C ASN A 88 -2.41 -7.98 2.02
N ALA A 89 -2.59 -6.67 1.94
CA ALA A 89 -1.77 -5.72 2.71
C ALA A 89 -1.92 -5.91 4.23
N ALA A 90 -3.11 -6.33 4.70
CA ALA A 90 -3.32 -6.66 6.11
C ALA A 90 -2.58 -7.91 6.59
N GLU A 91 -2.00 -8.69 5.69
CA GLU A 91 -1.14 -9.85 5.99
C GLU A 91 0.33 -9.52 5.73
N ILE A 92 0.62 -8.90 4.59
CA ILE A 92 2.00 -8.61 4.14
C ILE A 92 2.66 -7.54 5.01
N LEU A 93 1.96 -6.42 5.34
CA LEU A 93 2.57 -5.37 6.16
C LEU A 93 2.96 -5.86 7.57
N PRO A 94 2.09 -6.56 8.32
CA PRO A 94 2.49 -7.14 9.61
C PRO A 94 3.68 -8.10 9.51
N GLU A 95 3.75 -8.90 8.44
CA GLU A 95 4.89 -9.79 8.20
C GLU A 95 6.18 -9.01 7.94
N MET A 96 6.12 -7.94 7.16
CA MET A 96 7.27 -7.04 6.92
C MET A 96 7.72 -6.38 8.23
N VAL A 97 6.78 -5.90 9.06
CA VAL A 97 7.08 -5.33 10.39
C VAL A 97 7.80 -6.37 11.25
N ARG A 98 7.25 -7.59 11.35
CA ARG A 98 7.84 -8.69 12.13
C ARG A 98 9.25 -9.04 11.67
N ARG A 99 9.52 -8.95 10.38
CA ARG A 99 10.83 -9.23 9.76
C ARG A 99 11.79 -8.04 9.78
N GLY A 100 11.35 -6.87 10.25
CA GLY A 100 12.17 -5.65 10.25
C GLY A 100 12.42 -5.05 8.86
N ILE A 101 11.63 -5.44 7.84
CA ILE A 101 11.71 -4.89 6.49
C ILE A 101 11.03 -3.52 6.48
N ARG A 102 11.77 -2.48 6.11
CA ARG A 102 11.29 -1.09 6.16
C ARG A 102 11.48 -0.40 4.83
N PRO A 103 10.40 0.14 4.24
CA PRO A 103 10.52 1.02 3.09
C PRO A 103 11.08 2.39 3.50
N ASP A 104 11.55 3.16 2.53
CA ASP A 104 11.86 4.57 2.74
C ASP A 104 10.60 5.43 2.82
N LEU A 105 9.51 5.02 2.18
CA LEU A 105 8.21 5.69 2.18
C LEU A 105 7.09 4.64 2.22
N LEU A 106 6.04 4.92 2.98
CA LEU A 106 4.84 4.06 3.04
C LEU A 106 3.58 4.86 2.71
N THR A 107 2.79 4.35 1.78
CA THR A 107 1.47 4.91 1.45
C THR A 107 0.41 3.81 1.36
N ASP A 108 -0.87 4.19 1.39
CA ASP A 108 -1.98 3.28 1.10
C ASP A 108 -2.98 3.91 0.13
N GLN A 109 -3.39 3.13 -0.87
CA GLN A 109 -4.39 3.48 -1.87
C GLN A 109 -5.42 2.36 -2.07
N THR A 110 -5.61 1.52 -1.08
CA THR A 110 -6.69 0.52 -1.10
C THR A 110 -8.06 1.21 -1.14
N SER A 111 -9.09 0.52 -1.68
CA SER A 111 -10.45 1.06 -1.74
C SER A 111 -11.18 0.91 -0.41
N ALA A 112 -10.57 1.36 0.69
CA ALA A 112 -11.06 1.20 2.05
C ALA A 112 -12.36 1.99 2.34
N HIS A 113 -12.73 2.95 1.49
CA HIS A 113 -14.01 3.69 1.58
C HIS A 113 -15.23 2.81 1.31
N ASP A 114 -15.06 1.67 0.63
CA ASP A 114 -16.09 0.66 0.41
C ASP A 114 -15.64 -0.68 1.04
N PRO A 115 -16.01 -0.94 2.30
CA PRO A 115 -15.58 -2.16 2.98
C PRO A 115 -16.19 -3.45 2.43
N VAL A 116 -17.26 -3.36 1.63
CA VAL A 116 -17.90 -4.53 1.01
C VAL A 116 -17.25 -4.90 -0.32
N ASN A 117 -17.12 -3.92 -1.23
CA ASN A 117 -16.68 -4.17 -2.61
C ASN A 117 -15.23 -3.75 -2.87
N GLY A 118 -14.64 -2.99 -1.97
CA GLY A 118 -13.33 -2.35 -2.16
C GLY A 118 -12.16 -2.98 -1.42
N TYR A 119 -12.42 -3.73 -0.35
CA TYR A 119 -11.36 -4.25 0.52
C TYR A 119 -11.55 -5.75 0.82
N LEU A 120 -10.64 -6.58 0.33
CA LEU A 120 -10.62 -8.02 0.60
C LEU A 120 -10.25 -8.26 2.08
N PRO A 121 -11.10 -8.95 2.86
CA PRO A 121 -10.75 -9.35 4.22
C PRO A 121 -9.52 -10.28 4.24
N ALA A 122 -8.66 -10.13 5.23
CA ALA A 122 -7.52 -11.02 5.44
C ALA A 122 -8.00 -12.45 5.69
N GLY A 123 -7.28 -13.42 5.14
CA GLY A 123 -7.61 -14.84 5.22
C GLY A 123 -8.73 -15.32 4.28
N TRP A 124 -9.37 -14.41 3.53
CA TRP A 124 -10.41 -14.80 2.58
C TRP A 124 -9.85 -14.95 1.17
N SER A 125 -10.38 -15.93 0.42
CA SER A 125 -10.15 -16.01 -1.02
C SER A 125 -10.98 -14.98 -1.77
N LEU A 126 -10.58 -14.66 -3.01
CA LEU A 126 -11.39 -13.81 -3.89
C LEU A 126 -12.77 -14.40 -4.16
N ASP A 127 -12.86 -15.71 -4.38
CA ASP A 127 -14.13 -16.40 -4.66
C ASP A 127 -15.06 -16.33 -3.45
N GLU A 128 -14.55 -16.54 -2.25
CA GLU A 128 -15.30 -16.37 -1.01
C GLU A 128 -15.80 -14.94 -0.84
N TRP A 129 -14.94 -13.95 -1.06
CA TRP A 129 -15.31 -12.55 -0.99
C TRP A 129 -16.38 -12.19 -2.02
N PHE A 130 -16.24 -12.63 -3.27
CA PHE A 130 -17.23 -12.38 -4.32
C PHE A 130 -18.58 -13.02 -4.01
N ALA A 131 -18.62 -14.23 -3.47
CA ALA A 131 -19.85 -14.89 -3.07
C ALA A 131 -20.50 -14.21 -1.85
N LYS A 132 -19.71 -13.86 -0.83
CA LYS A 132 -20.24 -13.31 0.41
C LYS A 132 -20.71 -11.86 0.31
N ARG A 133 -20.12 -11.04 -0.54
CA ARG A 133 -20.59 -9.65 -0.70
C ARG A 133 -22.02 -9.57 -1.29
N GLU A 134 -22.47 -10.61 -1.98
CA GLU A 134 -23.85 -10.73 -2.47
C GLU A 134 -24.79 -11.34 -1.41
N SER A 135 -24.31 -12.36 -0.66
CA SER A 135 -25.12 -13.12 0.28
C SER A 135 -25.13 -12.57 1.70
N ASP A 136 -24.03 -11.98 2.17
CA ASP A 136 -23.88 -11.43 3.53
C ASP A 136 -22.91 -10.22 3.55
N PRO A 137 -23.31 -9.08 2.98
CA PRO A 137 -22.47 -7.88 2.92
C PRO A 137 -22.11 -7.34 4.32
N ALA A 138 -22.92 -7.60 5.34
CA ALA A 138 -22.63 -7.17 6.70
C ALA A 138 -21.44 -7.91 7.31
N ALA A 139 -21.36 -9.23 7.09
CA ALA A 139 -20.20 -10.03 7.50
C ALA A 139 -18.93 -9.60 6.75
N VAL A 140 -19.02 -9.31 5.44
CA VAL A 140 -17.92 -8.80 4.65
C VAL A 140 -17.41 -7.47 5.21
N ALA A 141 -18.31 -6.51 5.43
CA ALA A 141 -17.96 -5.19 5.96
C ALA A 141 -17.25 -5.29 7.32
N LYS A 142 -17.74 -6.15 8.21
CA LYS A 142 -17.14 -6.41 9.52
C LYS A 142 -15.73 -7.00 9.39
N ALA A 143 -15.56 -8.03 8.57
CA ALA A 143 -14.25 -8.68 8.36
C ALA A 143 -13.25 -7.75 7.67
N ALA A 144 -13.70 -6.96 6.70
CA ALA A 144 -12.87 -5.96 6.02
C ALA A 144 -12.39 -4.87 6.98
N LYS A 145 -13.26 -4.31 7.82
CA LYS A 145 -12.89 -3.31 8.84
C LYS A 145 -11.89 -3.86 9.85
N ALA A 146 -12.10 -5.08 10.34
CA ALA A 146 -11.13 -5.75 11.21
C ALA A 146 -9.75 -5.89 10.54
N SER A 147 -9.73 -6.25 9.25
CA SER A 147 -8.49 -6.33 8.45
C SER A 147 -7.84 -4.96 8.24
N MET A 148 -8.63 -3.91 7.98
CA MET A 148 -8.14 -2.53 7.89
C MET A 148 -7.49 -2.07 9.21
N ALA A 149 -8.03 -2.47 10.35
CA ALA A 149 -7.43 -2.19 11.65
C ALA A 149 -6.04 -2.84 11.80
N VAL A 150 -5.86 -4.07 11.35
CA VAL A 150 -4.55 -4.75 11.32
C VAL A 150 -3.59 -4.03 10.39
N HIS A 151 -4.05 -3.66 9.19
CA HIS A 151 -3.26 -2.92 8.20
C HIS A 151 -2.76 -1.58 8.78
N VAL A 152 -3.65 -0.78 9.37
CA VAL A 152 -3.30 0.52 9.96
C VAL A 152 -2.36 0.37 11.16
N ARG A 153 -2.50 -0.65 12.00
CA ARG A 153 -1.53 -0.91 13.08
C ARG A 153 -0.14 -1.17 12.51
N ALA A 154 -0.01 -1.97 11.47
CA ALA A 154 1.29 -2.18 10.81
C ALA A 154 1.86 -0.90 10.19
N MET A 155 1.02 -0.03 9.61
CA MET A 155 1.45 1.29 9.13
C MET A 155 1.96 2.17 10.28
N LEU A 156 1.30 2.16 11.43
CA LEU A 156 1.72 2.89 12.63
C LEU A 156 3.04 2.34 13.20
N ASP A 157 3.23 1.02 13.20
CA ASP A 157 4.48 0.39 13.63
C ASP A 157 5.66 0.80 12.72
N MET A 158 5.44 0.86 11.41
CA MET A 158 6.44 1.37 10.46
C MET A 158 6.73 2.85 10.68
N GLN A 159 5.69 3.68 10.92
CA GLN A 159 5.87 5.08 11.26
C GLN A 159 6.67 5.25 12.55
N ALA A 160 6.35 4.51 13.60
CA ALA A 160 7.10 4.52 14.86
C ALA A 160 8.57 4.10 14.66
N ALA A 161 8.85 3.28 13.66
CA ALA A 161 10.19 2.90 13.24
C ALA A 161 10.89 3.94 12.34
N GLY A 162 10.27 5.12 12.14
CA GLY A 162 10.84 6.25 11.41
C GLY A 162 10.51 6.30 9.92
N VAL A 163 9.61 5.43 9.43
CA VAL A 163 9.18 5.46 8.02
C VAL A 163 8.14 6.57 7.81
N PRO A 164 8.37 7.55 6.90
CA PRO A 164 7.35 8.53 6.52
C PRO A 164 6.13 7.82 5.92
N THR A 165 5.01 7.91 6.63
CA THR A 165 3.78 7.15 6.37
C THR A 165 2.61 8.08 6.08
N THR A 166 1.80 7.75 5.07
CA THR A 166 0.57 8.48 4.73
C THR A 166 -0.49 7.54 4.15
N ASP A 167 -1.75 8.00 4.14
CA ASP A 167 -2.77 7.48 3.22
C ASP A 167 -3.13 8.52 2.16
N TYR A 168 -3.86 8.12 1.15
CA TYR A 168 -4.37 9.01 0.09
C TYR A 168 -5.79 9.54 0.33
N GLY A 169 -6.29 9.45 1.58
CA GLY A 169 -7.65 9.88 1.91
C GLY A 169 -8.72 8.85 1.54
N ASN A 170 -8.35 7.58 1.52
CA ASN A 170 -9.21 6.45 1.19
C ASN A 170 -10.07 5.95 2.36
N ASN A 171 -10.11 6.70 3.46
CA ASN A 171 -10.90 6.42 4.67
C ASN A 171 -10.40 5.24 5.55
N ILE A 172 -9.24 4.63 5.24
CA ILE A 172 -8.74 3.46 5.98
C ILE A 172 -8.51 3.77 7.46
N ARG A 173 -8.01 4.98 7.80
CA ARG A 173 -7.77 5.40 9.19
C ARG A 173 -9.07 5.49 9.99
N GLN A 174 -10.15 6.00 9.39
CA GLN A 174 -11.44 6.08 10.08
C GLN A 174 -12.00 4.67 10.31
N MET A 175 -11.93 3.79 9.32
CA MET A 175 -12.36 2.40 9.48
C MET A 175 -11.59 1.69 10.59
N ALA A 176 -10.27 1.89 10.67
CA ALA A 176 -9.45 1.34 11.73
C ALA A 176 -9.76 1.93 13.11
N LYS A 177 -10.06 3.24 13.19
CA LYS A 177 -10.48 3.89 14.42
C LYS A 177 -11.78 3.34 14.95
N ASP A 178 -12.75 3.09 14.07
CA ASP A 178 -14.03 2.47 14.42
C ASP A 178 -13.84 1.06 14.99
N GLU A 179 -12.76 0.36 14.60
CA GLU A 179 -12.34 -0.97 15.10
C GLU A 179 -11.34 -0.88 16.27
N GLY A 180 -11.28 0.29 16.96
CA GLY A 180 -10.53 0.45 18.21
C GLY A 180 -9.04 0.80 18.05
N VAL A 181 -8.57 1.21 16.88
CA VAL A 181 -7.22 1.78 16.72
C VAL A 181 -7.26 3.25 17.08
N ALA A 182 -7.11 3.58 18.38
CA ALA A 182 -7.30 4.92 18.91
C ALA A 182 -6.41 5.97 18.22
N ASN A 183 -5.18 5.59 17.88
CA ASN A 183 -4.16 6.43 17.26
C ASN A 183 -4.10 6.30 15.72
N ALA A 184 -5.15 5.83 15.06
CA ALA A 184 -5.19 5.64 13.60
C ALA A 184 -4.86 6.91 12.78
N PHE A 185 -4.98 8.08 13.38
CA PHE A 185 -4.71 9.38 12.75
C PHE A 185 -3.33 9.97 13.08
N ASP A 186 -2.44 9.23 13.75
CA ASP A 186 -1.10 9.72 14.08
C ASP A 186 -0.22 9.91 12.84
N PHE A 187 -0.44 9.16 11.76
CA PHE A 187 0.12 9.52 10.46
C PHE A 187 -0.87 10.38 9.66
N PRO A 188 -0.37 11.35 8.87
CA PRO A 188 -1.21 12.28 8.13
C PRO A 188 -1.78 11.65 6.85
N GLY A 189 -2.86 12.25 6.33
CA GLY A 189 -3.27 12.02 4.94
C GLY A 189 -2.33 12.74 3.97
N PHE A 190 -2.10 12.17 2.80
CA PHE A 190 -1.19 12.72 1.80
C PHE A 190 -1.59 14.13 1.35
N VAL A 191 -2.87 14.37 1.09
CA VAL A 191 -3.35 15.66 0.61
C VAL A 191 -3.08 16.79 1.61
N PRO A 192 -3.47 16.70 2.90
CA PRO A 192 -3.17 17.76 3.85
C PRO A 192 -1.68 17.94 4.14
N ALA A 193 -0.89 16.86 4.13
CA ALA A 193 0.53 16.93 4.50
C ALA A 193 1.45 17.40 3.36
N TYR A 194 1.15 17.02 2.13
CA TYR A 194 2.08 17.18 1.00
C TYR A 194 1.53 17.96 -0.19
N VAL A 195 0.21 17.92 -0.42
CA VAL A 195 -0.41 18.62 -1.56
C VAL A 195 -0.83 20.03 -1.15
N ARG A 196 -1.62 20.16 -0.07
CA ARG A 196 -2.14 21.44 0.38
C ARG A 196 -1.03 22.50 0.61
N PRO A 197 0.11 22.20 1.25
CA PRO A 197 1.18 23.17 1.45
C PRO A 197 1.86 23.68 0.16
N LEU A 198 1.57 23.07 -1.00
CA LEU A 198 2.08 23.56 -2.28
C LEU A 198 1.18 24.61 -2.93
N PHE A 199 -0.06 24.73 -2.48
CA PHE A 199 -1.09 25.56 -3.11
C PHE A 199 -1.71 26.60 -2.16
N CYS A 200 -1.35 26.57 -0.88
CA CYS A 200 -1.91 27.46 0.15
C CYS A 200 -0.84 28.28 0.87
#